data_e920f9511fa28a2c70a180dcf8bbe071
#
_entry.id   e920f9511fa28a2c70a180dcf8bbe071
#
_cell.length_a   1.000
_cell.length_b   1.000
_cell.length_c   1.000
_cell.angle_alpha   90.00
_cell.angle_beta   90.00
_cell.angle_gamma   90.00
#
_symmetry.space_group_name_H-M   'P 1'
#
loop_
_entity.id
_entity.type
_entity.pdbx_description
1 polymer ?
#
loop_
_entity_poly.entity_id
_entity_poly.type
_entity_poly.pdbx_seq_one_letter_code
_entity_poly.pdbx_strand_id
1 'polypeptide(L)'
;KRQYENNPVMQECAAEVLFGGTSADGKLPVSTGKYPQGSGIFIPECRLGHAFPEEVDMDSRILSRIDSIVQEGIDSMAFPGCQIIITRHKKIIYDRAFGYFDYEKKHPVSTNDLYDLASITKAMGTLPAIMWLNDHEQVSLNAPLCFYLPEMRDYGLSAITLRQTLMHESGLPAGISLRRLLIDPDSYSAPLLKRGRDSEYPIQVDKDWFVQKDCRLKPWLFHNKTSRSYPLHIAEELYASPSLPDSIWHKILSVSKSDRRYRYLSLI
;
A
#
# COMPACT_ATOMS: atom_id res chain seq x y z
N LYS A 1 23.04 -29.89 -9.94
CA LYS A 1 23.13 -29.26 -11.26
C LYS A 1 24.56 -29.34 -11.79
N ARG A 2 24.76 -29.71 -13.08
CA ARG A 2 26.03 -29.56 -13.75
C ARG A 2 26.00 -28.32 -14.61
N GLN A 3 26.95 -27.44 -14.39
CA GLN A 3 27.26 -26.32 -15.23
C GLN A 3 28.44 -26.74 -16.13
N TYR A 4 28.28 -26.68 -17.44
CA TYR A 4 29.28 -27.14 -18.38
C TYR A 4 30.37 -26.12 -18.68
N GLU A 5 30.05 -24.83 -18.46
CA GLU A 5 30.98 -23.72 -18.62
C GLU A 5 30.95 -22.82 -17.37
N ASN A 6 32.11 -22.27 -17.04
CA ASN A 6 32.24 -21.36 -15.90
C ASN A 6 32.52 -19.93 -16.42
N ASN A 7 31.47 -19.23 -16.80
CA ASN A 7 31.52 -17.83 -17.19
C ASN A 7 30.42 -17.04 -16.42
N PRO A 8 30.47 -15.71 -16.39
CA PRO A 8 29.51 -14.89 -15.64
C PRO A 8 28.04 -15.17 -16.00
N VAL A 9 27.71 -15.31 -17.27
CA VAL A 9 26.32 -15.57 -17.72
C VAL A 9 25.81 -16.90 -17.17
N MET A 10 26.64 -17.94 -17.21
CA MET A 10 26.28 -19.28 -16.69
C MET A 10 26.16 -19.26 -15.17
N GLN A 11 26.93 -18.43 -14.46
CA GLN A 11 26.80 -18.27 -13.02
C GLN A 11 25.48 -17.57 -12.67
N GLU A 12 25.08 -16.55 -13.41
CA GLU A 12 23.79 -15.89 -13.26
C GLU A 12 22.62 -16.83 -13.53
N CYS A 13 22.66 -17.58 -14.65
CA CYS A 13 21.66 -18.59 -14.96
C CYS A 13 21.56 -19.66 -13.86
N ALA A 14 22.71 -20.12 -13.33
CA ALA A 14 22.71 -21.09 -12.25
C ALA A 14 22.11 -20.52 -10.96
N ALA A 15 22.37 -19.26 -10.64
CA ALA A 15 21.77 -18.57 -9.52
C ALA A 15 20.25 -18.42 -9.72
N GLU A 16 19.79 -17.98 -10.89
CA GLU A 16 18.35 -17.89 -11.20
C GLU A 16 17.64 -19.21 -10.98
N VAL A 17 18.20 -20.31 -11.46
CA VAL A 17 17.62 -21.63 -11.24
C VAL A 17 17.70 -22.06 -9.77
N LEU A 18 18.81 -21.78 -9.07
CA LEU A 18 18.99 -22.17 -7.66
C LEU A 18 17.99 -21.44 -6.74
N PHE A 19 17.77 -20.17 -7.00
CA PHE A 19 16.87 -19.32 -6.22
C PHE A 19 15.43 -19.26 -6.77
N GLY A 20 15.09 -20.06 -7.79
CA GLY A 20 13.72 -20.23 -8.26
C GLY A 20 13.22 -19.15 -9.21
N GLY A 21 14.08 -18.32 -9.79
CA GLY A 21 13.73 -17.34 -10.81
C GLY A 21 13.56 -17.92 -12.21
N THR A 22 14.05 -19.16 -12.43
CA THR A 22 13.89 -19.92 -13.67
C THR A 22 13.67 -21.38 -13.34
N SER A 23 12.81 -22.07 -14.08
CA SER A 23 12.58 -23.51 -13.92
C SER A 23 13.81 -24.34 -14.32
N ALA A 24 13.93 -25.53 -13.76
CA ALA A 24 14.92 -26.53 -14.21
C ALA A 24 14.21 -27.81 -14.61
N ASP A 25 14.31 -28.16 -15.87
CA ASP A 25 13.71 -29.36 -16.47
C ASP A 25 14.78 -30.24 -17.18
N GLY A 26 16.04 -29.80 -17.10
CA GLY A 26 17.16 -30.45 -17.78
C GLY A 26 17.33 -31.92 -17.39
N LYS A 27 17.62 -32.77 -18.39
CA LYS A 27 17.93 -34.20 -18.26
C LYS A 27 19.39 -34.42 -18.57
N LEU A 28 20.01 -35.41 -17.90
CA LEU A 28 21.36 -35.79 -18.19
C LEU A 28 21.44 -36.43 -19.60
N PRO A 29 22.28 -35.90 -20.52
CA PRO A 29 22.42 -36.47 -21.87
C PRO A 29 23.18 -37.79 -21.87
N VAL A 30 23.93 -38.05 -20.83
CA VAL A 30 24.74 -39.28 -20.66
C VAL A 30 24.70 -39.75 -19.22
N SER A 31 24.92 -41.02 -18.97
CA SER A 31 25.07 -41.57 -17.62
C SER A 31 26.35 -41.05 -16.96
N THR A 32 26.31 -40.76 -15.67
CA THR A 32 27.45 -40.28 -14.89
C THR A 32 27.36 -40.76 -13.44
N GLY A 33 28.33 -41.60 -13.06
CA GLY A 33 28.32 -42.21 -11.73
C GLY A 33 27.04 -43.01 -11.49
N LYS A 34 26.33 -42.67 -10.39
CA LYS A 34 25.06 -43.33 -10.02
C LYS A 34 23.82 -42.76 -10.76
N TYR A 35 24.01 -41.77 -11.62
CA TYR A 35 22.89 -41.13 -12.33
C TYR A 35 22.86 -41.62 -13.78
N PRO A 36 21.84 -42.39 -14.20
CA PRO A 36 21.69 -42.84 -15.58
C PRO A 36 21.31 -41.70 -16.52
N GLN A 37 21.52 -41.88 -17.83
CA GLN A 37 21.03 -40.99 -18.87
C GLN A 37 19.52 -40.72 -18.68
N GLY A 38 19.08 -39.48 -18.89
CA GLY A 38 17.72 -39.05 -18.70
C GLY A 38 17.37 -38.65 -17.25
N SER A 39 18.29 -38.88 -16.29
CA SER A 39 18.06 -38.39 -14.90
C SER A 39 17.98 -36.90 -14.85
N GLY A 40 17.02 -36.38 -14.07
CA GLY A 40 16.83 -34.97 -13.79
C GLY A 40 15.62 -34.74 -12.89
N ILE A 41 15.63 -33.65 -12.13
CA ILE A 41 14.53 -33.23 -11.27
C ILE A 41 13.94 -31.97 -11.86
N PHE A 42 12.62 -31.95 -12.04
CA PHE A 42 11.92 -30.74 -12.38
C PHE A 42 11.84 -29.83 -11.14
N ILE A 43 12.28 -28.59 -11.27
CA ILE A 43 12.14 -27.55 -10.25
C ILE A 43 11.36 -26.41 -10.89
N PRO A 44 10.13 -26.13 -10.43
CA PRO A 44 9.33 -25.01 -10.97
C PRO A 44 9.90 -23.67 -10.56
N GLU A 45 9.56 -22.63 -11.30
CA GLU A 45 9.77 -21.26 -10.86
C GLU A 45 8.94 -20.98 -9.59
N CYS A 46 9.54 -20.34 -8.59
CA CYS A 46 8.86 -19.96 -7.34
C CYS A 46 9.00 -18.47 -7.00
N ARG A 47 9.75 -17.70 -7.81
CA ARG A 47 9.87 -16.25 -7.74
C ARG A 47 10.00 -15.63 -9.14
N LEU A 48 9.94 -14.31 -9.22
CA LEU A 48 10.23 -13.60 -10.47
C LEU A 48 11.71 -13.75 -10.81
N GLY A 49 11.99 -14.10 -12.06
CA GLY A 49 13.33 -14.08 -12.63
C GLY A 49 13.62 -12.77 -13.34
N HIS A 50 14.82 -12.62 -13.89
CA HIS A 50 15.22 -11.48 -14.72
C HIS A 50 15.31 -11.91 -16.18
N ALA A 51 15.04 -10.98 -17.09
CA ALA A 51 15.20 -11.15 -18.53
C ALA A 51 15.48 -9.80 -19.21
N PHE A 52 16.07 -9.85 -20.40
CA PHE A 52 16.08 -8.66 -21.26
C PHE A 52 14.65 -8.40 -21.79
N PRO A 53 14.26 -7.14 -21.99
CA PRO A 53 12.93 -6.80 -22.52
C PRO A 53 12.58 -7.56 -23.80
N GLU A 54 13.55 -7.74 -24.69
CA GLU A 54 13.39 -8.41 -25.98
C GLU A 54 13.03 -9.90 -25.85
N GLU A 55 13.43 -10.56 -24.76
CA GLU A 55 13.08 -11.97 -24.49
C GLU A 55 11.62 -12.19 -24.15
N VAL A 56 10.91 -11.09 -23.83
CA VAL A 56 9.49 -11.10 -23.46
C VAL A 56 8.65 -10.17 -24.33
N ASP A 57 9.06 -9.98 -25.58
CA ASP A 57 8.37 -9.15 -26.58
C ASP A 57 8.20 -7.68 -26.18
N MET A 58 9.22 -7.12 -25.55
CA MET A 58 9.30 -5.69 -25.20
C MET A 58 10.54 -5.07 -25.85
N ASP A 59 10.51 -3.76 -26.12
CA ASP A 59 11.62 -3.01 -26.71
C ASP A 59 12.31 -2.19 -25.61
N SER A 60 13.58 -2.47 -25.33
CA SER A 60 14.40 -1.78 -24.34
C SER A 60 14.53 -0.28 -24.63
N ARG A 61 14.53 0.13 -25.91
CA ARG A 61 14.61 1.55 -26.32
C ARG A 61 13.32 2.30 -25.97
N ILE A 62 12.17 1.61 -26.04
CA ILE A 62 10.89 2.21 -25.63
C ILE A 62 10.83 2.29 -24.10
N LEU A 63 11.28 1.27 -23.39
CA LEU A 63 11.34 1.27 -21.92
C LEU A 63 12.28 2.36 -21.39
N SER A 64 13.40 2.64 -22.07
CA SER A 64 14.32 3.70 -21.64
C SER A 64 13.70 5.11 -21.64
N ARG A 65 12.57 5.33 -22.35
CA ARG A 65 11.84 6.60 -22.30
C ARG A 65 11.25 6.90 -20.92
N ILE A 66 11.06 5.87 -20.09
CA ILE A 66 10.62 6.01 -18.70
C ILE A 66 11.60 6.87 -17.92
N ASP A 67 12.90 6.71 -18.16
CA ASP A 67 13.96 7.47 -17.49
C ASP A 67 13.77 8.98 -17.70
N SER A 68 13.48 9.38 -18.93
CA SER A 68 13.27 10.79 -19.31
C SER A 68 11.98 11.35 -18.68
N ILE A 69 10.90 10.57 -18.69
CA ILE A 69 9.61 10.96 -18.10
C ILE A 69 9.74 11.14 -16.59
N VAL A 70 10.44 10.23 -15.93
CA VAL A 70 10.68 10.32 -14.49
C VAL A 70 11.55 11.52 -14.15
N GLN A 71 12.60 11.74 -14.92
CA GLN A 71 13.49 12.88 -14.70
C GLN A 71 12.74 14.22 -14.89
N GLU A 72 11.88 14.35 -15.89
CA GLU A 72 11.01 15.51 -16.07
C GLU A 72 10.10 15.73 -14.84
N GLY A 73 9.53 14.65 -14.28
CA GLY A 73 8.72 14.72 -13.06
C GLY A 73 9.52 15.21 -11.85
N ILE A 74 10.76 14.76 -11.68
CA ILE A 74 11.66 15.20 -10.61
C ILE A 74 12.07 16.65 -10.81
N ASP A 75 12.46 17.02 -12.02
CA ASP A 75 12.93 18.37 -12.35
C ASP A 75 11.80 19.41 -12.22
N SER A 76 10.57 19.02 -12.52
CA SER A 76 9.37 19.85 -12.31
C SER A 76 8.88 19.86 -10.86
N MET A 77 9.57 19.20 -9.94
CA MET A 77 9.21 19.07 -8.51
C MET A 77 7.83 18.44 -8.29
N ALA A 78 7.35 17.57 -9.19
CA ALA A 78 6.12 16.83 -9.01
C ALA A 78 6.26 15.77 -7.89
N PHE A 79 7.44 15.15 -7.80
CA PHE A 79 7.85 14.23 -6.73
C PHE A 79 9.38 14.25 -6.59
N PRO A 80 9.94 13.95 -5.39
CA PRO A 80 11.39 14.03 -5.16
C PRO A 80 12.15 12.82 -5.69
N GLY A 81 11.52 11.66 -5.79
CA GLY A 81 12.10 10.42 -6.28
C GLY A 81 11.08 9.30 -6.31
N CYS A 82 11.45 8.18 -6.94
CA CYS A 82 10.61 7.00 -7.05
C CYS A 82 11.42 5.74 -7.35
N GLN A 83 10.78 4.58 -7.19
CA GLN A 83 11.25 3.30 -7.68
C GLN A 83 10.23 2.74 -8.68
N ILE A 84 10.70 2.17 -9.78
CA ILE A 84 9.86 1.58 -10.82
C ILE A 84 10.35 0.16 -11.10
N ILE A 85 9.44 -0.80 -10.99
CA ILE A 85 9.65 -2.18 -11.40
C ILE A 85 8.62 -2.55 -12.46
N ILE A 86 9.07 -3.17 -13.56
CA ILE A 86 8.19 -3.69 -14.60
C ILE A 86 8.46 -5.17 -14.78
N THR A 87 7.39 -5.95 -14.77
CA THR A 87 7.46 -7.39 -14.96
C THR A 87 6.58 -7.82 -16.14
N ARG A 88 7.05 -8.80 -16.90
CA ARG A 88 6.27 -9.45 -17.95
C ARG A 88 6.63 -10.94 -18.00
N HIS A 89 5.64 -11.81 -18.18
CA HIS A 89 5.82 -13.27 -18.22
C HIS A 89 6.66 -13.82 -17.05
N LYS A 90 6.38 -13.30 -15.83
CA LYS A 90 7.12 -13.62 -14.58
C LYS A 90 8.61 -13.24 -14.60
N LYS A 91 9.01 -12.33 -15.48
CA LYS A 91 10.37 -11.80 -15.54
C LYS A 91 10.38 -10.31 -15.22
N ILE A 92 11.35 -9.89 -14.42
CA ILE A 92 11.67 -8.49 -14.19
C ILE A 92 12.48 -8.02 -15.38
N ILE A 93 11.98 -7.01 -16.09
CA ILE A 93 12.60 -6.46 -17.30
C ILE A 93 13.04 -5.01 -17.12
N TYR A 94 12.63 -4.40 -16.03
CA TYR A 94 13.02 -3.05 -15.65
C TYR A 94 12.89 -2.92 -14.14
N ASP A 95 13.97 -2.50 -13.48
CA ASP A 95 14.00 -2.22 -12.03
C ASP A 95 14.99 -1.08 -11.80
N ARG A 96 14.47 0.11 -11.51
CA ARG A 96 15.26 1.32 -11.34
C ARG A 96 14.71 2.20 -10.24
N ALA A 97 15.65 2.91 -9.59
CA ALA A 97 15.38 3.93 -8.60
C ALA A 97 15.88 5.29 -9.12
N PHE A 98 15.14 6.36 -8.79
CA PHE A 98 15.42 7.71 -9.26
C PHE A 98 15.24 8.72 -8.13
N GLY A 99 16.08 9.77 -8.15
CA GLY A 99 15.96 10.91 -7.25
C GLY A 99 16.26 10.59 -5.80
N TYR A 100 15.54 11.24 -4.90
CA TYR A 100 15.81 11.25 -3.46
C TYR A 100 14.51 11.05 -2.68
N PHE A 101 14.60 10.75 -1.37
CA PHE A 101 13.44 10.62 -0.49
C PHE A 101 12.67 11.93 -0.32
N ASP A 102 13.41 13.05 -0.37
CA ASP A 102 12.88 14.40 -0.20
C ASP A 102 13.62 15.40 -1.10
N TYR A 103 13.15 16.63 -1.10
CA TYR A 103 13.76 17.72 -1.88
C TYR A 103 15.07 18.26 -1.25
N GLU A 104 15.41 17.84 -0.02
CA GLU A 104 16.71 18.18 0.59
C GLU A 104 17.86 17.34 0.02
N LYS A 105 17.55 16.29 -0.74
CA LYS A 105 18.50 15.42 -1.48
C LYS A 105 19.56 14.76 -0.61
N LYS A 106 19.22 14.43 0.65
CA LYS A 106 20.15 13.79 1.60
C LYS A 106 20.26 12.28 1.38
N HIS A 107 19.15 11.63 1.00
CA HIS A 107 19.05 10.19 0.88
C HIS A 107 18.57 9.81 -0.53
N PRO A 108 19.46 9.28 -1.40
CA PRO A 108 19.04 8.82 -2.72
C PRO A 108 18.10 7.60 -2.60
N VAL A 109 17.14 7.50 -3.49
CA VAL A 109 16.25 6.32 -3.57
C VAL A 109 17.02 5.14 -4.13
N SER A 110 16.81 3.98 -3.54
CA SER A 110 17.40 2.68 -3.93
C SER A 110 16.30 1.68 -4.27
N THR A 111 16.62 0.68 -5.09
CA THR A 111 15.70 -0.43 -5.42
C THR A 111 15.41 -1.35 -4.22
N ASN A 112 16.10 -1.19 -3.10
CA ASN A 112 15.87 -1.93 -1.86
C ASN A 112 15.04 -1.16 -0.83
N ASP A 113 14.60 0.05 -1.15
CA ASP A 113 13.83 0.86 -0.21
C ASP A 113 12.40 0.34 -0.04
N LEU A 114 11.88 0.49 1.18
CA LEU A 114 10.54 0.10 1.52
C LEU A 114 9.60 1.30 1.42
N TYR A 115 8.45 1.09 0.81
CA TYR A 115 7.40 2.09 0.66
C TYR A 115 6.16 1.70 1.47
N ASP A 116 5.49 2.71 2.02
CA ASP A 116 4.12 2.52 2.52
C ASP A 116 3.21 2.15 1.34
N LEU A 117 2.56 0.99 1.44
CA LEU A 117 1.66 0.50 0.40
C LEU A 117 0.38 1.31 0.28
N ALA A 118 0.05 2.12 1.30
CA ALA A 118 -1.16 2.94 1.33
C ALA A 118 -2.39 2.15 0.81
N SER A 119 -3.08 2.64 -0.22
CA SER A 119 -4.26 1.98 -0.77
C SER A 119 -3.99 0.68 -1.55
N ILE A 120 -2.75 0.40 -1.92
CA ILE A 120 -2.40 -0.92 -2.48
C ILE A 120 -2.72 -2.04 -1.49
N THR A 121 -2.72 -1.75 -0.18
CA THR A 121 -3.17 -2.66 0.88
C THR A 121 -4.58 -3.22 0.62
N LYS A 122 -5.46 -2.47 -0.04
CA LYS A 122 -6.80 -2.97 -0.41
C LYS A 122 -6.73 -4.15 -1.36
N ALA A 123 -5.83 -4.11 -2.34
CA ALA A 123 -5.64 -5.16 -3.34
C ALA A 123 -4.74 -6.29 -2.84
N MET A 124 -3.69 -5.97 -2.05
CA MET A 124 -2.68 -6.95 -1.63
C MET A 124 -2.95 -7.55 -0.24
N GLY A 125 -3.76 -6.92 0.58
CA GLY A 125 -4.11 -7.40 1.92
C GLY A 125 -5.60 -7.74 2.04
N THR A 126 -6.48 -6.74 1.91
CA THR A 126 -7.92 -6.92 2.17
C THR A 126 -8.57 -7.87 1.17
N LEU A 127 -8.34 -7.67 -0.13
CA LEU A 127 -8.97 -8.50 -1.16
C LEU A 127 -8.56 -9.98 -1.07
N PRO A 128 -7.28 -10.36 -0.96
CA PRO A 128 -6.88 -11.75 -0.77
C PRO A 128 -7.44 -12.38 0.51
N ALA A 129 -7.51 -11.62 1.60
CA ALA A 129 -8.13 -12.11 2.84
C ALA A 129 -9.62 -12.43 2.65
N ILE A 130 -10.37 -11.54 1.98
CA ILE A 130 -11.78 -11.79 1.66
C ILE A 130 -11.94 -12.97 0.68
N MET A 131 -11.07 -13.11 -0.31
CA MET A 131 -11.07 -14.26 -1.23
C MET A 131 -10.88 -15.56 -0.45
N TRP A 132 -9.89 -15.60 0.44
CA TRP A 132 -9.65 -16.76 1.28
C TRP A 132 -10.85 -17.11 2.18
N LEU A 133 -11.45 -16.11 2.84
CA LEU A 133 -12.64 -16.30 3.67
C LEU A 133 -13.84 -16.79 2.84
N ASN A 134 -14.02 -16.29 1.61
CA ASN A 134 -15.09 -16.72 0.73
C ASN A 134 -14.89 -18.16 0.25
N ASP A 135 -13.66 -18.56 -0.11
CA ASP A 135 -13.34 -19.92 -0.53
C ASP A 135 -13.51 -20.94 0.58
N HIS A 136 -13.40 -20.51 1.85
CA HIS A 136 -13.65 -21.33 3.04
C HIS A 136 -15.06 -21.17 3.60
N GLU A 137 -16.00 -20.60 2.82
CA GLU A 137 -17.40 -20.42 3.18
C GLU A 137 -17.66 -19.63 4.47
N GLN A 138 -16.66 -18.84 4.91
CA GLN A 138 -16.78 -18.02 6.13
C GLN A 138 -17.46 -16.67 5.85
N VAL A 139 -17.39 -16.18 4.61
CA VAL A 139 -18.12 -14.98 4.18
C VAL A 139 -18.80 -15.23 2.85
N SER A 140 -19.95 -14.56 2.64
CA SER A 140 -20.63 -14.49 1.37
C SER A 140 -20.57 -13.08 0.81
N LEU A 141 -20.13 -12.93 -0.44
CA LEU A 141 -20.04 -11.63 -1.08
C LEU A 141 -21.41 -10.93 -1.22
N ASN A 142 -22.49 -11.71 -1.29
CA ASN A 142 -23.84 -11.19 -1.46
C ASN A 142 -24.55 -10.95 -0.11
N ALA A 143 -23.96 -11.36 1.00
CA ALA A 143 -24.52 -11.08 2.31
C ALA A 143 -24.39 -9.59 2.65
N PRO A 144 -25.38 -8.99 3.33
CA PRO A 144 -25.28 -7.65 3.86
C PRO A 144 -24.15 -7.54 4.89
N LEU A 145 -23.44 -6.41 4.92
CA LEU A 145 -22.38 -6.16 5.91
C LEU A 145 -22.90 -6.26 7.34
N CYS A 146 -24.15 -5.88 7.60
CA CYS A 146 -24.77 -5.98 8.91
C CYS A 146 -24.95 -7.43 9.42
N PHE A 147 -24.72 -8.43 8.56
CA PHE A 147 -24.66 -9.82 9.00
C PHE A 147 -23.35 -10.08 9.77
N TYR A 148 -22.24 -9.45 9.33
CA TYR A 148 -20.92 -9.56 9.96
C TYR A 148 -20.66 -8.47 10.99
N LEU A 149 -21.29 -7.29 10.82
CA LEU A 149 -21.18 -6.10 11.66
C LEU A 149 -22.59 -5.67 12.08
N PRO A 150 -23.20 -6.32 13.11
CA PRO A 150 -24.59 -6.10 13.49
C PRO A 150 -24.95 -4.65 13.79
N GLU A 151 -23.99 -3.87 14.30
CA GLU A 151 -24.14 -2.46 14.63
C GLU A 151 -24.55 -1.59 13.43
N MET A 152 -24.21 -2.03 12.20
CA MET A 152 -24.59 -1.31 10.99
C MET A 152 -26.11 -1.22 10.76
N ARG A 153 -26.91 -2.06 11.43
CA ARG A 153 -28.38 -2.04 11.31
C ARG A 153 -28.99 -0.74 11.78
N ASP A 154 -28.47 -0.18 12.86
CA ASP A 154 -29.00 1.00 13.52
C ASP A 154 -28.69 2.30 12.75
N TYR A 155 -27.80 2.25 11.78
CA TYR A 155 -27.33 3.40 11.01
C TYR A 155 -27.87 3.44 9.56
N GLY A 156 -28.87 2.65 9.23
CA GLY A 156 -29.44 2.61 7.87
C GLY A 156 -28.52 2.03 6.81
N LEU A 157 -27.48 1.29 7.22
CA LEU A 157 -26.49 0.66 6.37
C LEU A 157 -26.75 -0.82 6.12
N SER A 158 -27.90 -1.33 6.60
CA SER A 158 -28.26 -2.76 6.63
C SER A 158 -28.32 -3.43 5.25
N ALA A 159 -28.58 -2.68 4.19
CA ALA A 159 -28.72 -3.23 2.86
C ALA A 159 -27.42 -3.25 2.03
N ILE A 160 -26.31 -2.74 2.57
CA ILE A 160 -25.01 -2.72 1.88
C ILE A 160 -24.41 -4.12 1.91
N THR A 161 -24.11 -4.70 0.74
CA THR A 161 -23.46 -6.01 0.64
C THR A 161 -21.93 -5.89 0.68
N LEU A 162 -21.25 -6.99 1.02
CA LEU A 162 -19.80 -7.09 0.94
C LEU A 162 -19.32 -6.84 -0.51
N ARG A 163 -20.02 -7.40 -1.51
CA ARG A 163 -19.73 -7.18 -2.95
C ARG A 163 -19.75 -5.69 -3.29
N GLN A 164 -20.83 -4.98 -2.95
CA GLN A 164 -20.95 -3.55 -3.24
C GLN A 164 -19.81 -2.73 -2.61
N THR A 165 -19.35 -3.14 -1.42
CA THR A 165 -18.23 -2.47 -0.74
C THR A 165 -16.92 -2.71 -1.46
N LEU A 166 -16.64 -3.94 -1.88
CA LEU A 166 -15.42 -4.29 -2.63
C LEU A 166 -15.38 -3.62 -4.01
N MET A 167 -16.54 -3.44 -4.64
CA MET A 167 -16.67 -2.78 -5.95
C MET A 167 -16.81 -1.26 -5.87
N HIS A 168 -16.69 -0.66 -4.67
CA HIS A 168 -16.92 0.77 -4.44
C HIS A 168 -18.33 1.29 -4.84
N GLU A 169 -19.32 0.40 -4.84
CA GLU A 169 -20.72 0.71 -5.19
C GLU A 169 -21.62 0.91 -3.95
N SER A 170 -21.06 0.84 -2.76
CA SER A 170 -21.81 0.91 -1.51
C SER A 170 -22.46 2.28 -1.23
N GLY A 171 -22.00 3.35 -1.88
CA GLY A 171 -22.40 4.73 -1.60
C GLY A 171 -21.82 5.30 -0.30
N LEU A 172 -20.90 4.57 0.34
CA LEU A 172 -20.13 5.08 1.47
C LEU A 172 -19.09 6.11 0.99
N PRO A 173 -18.75 7.13 1.80
CA PRO A 173 -17.72 8.09 1.43
C PRO A 173 -16.32 7.45 1.42
N ALA A 174 -15.44 7.97 0.59
CA ALA A 174 -14.05 7.53 0.48
C ALA A 174 -13.22 7.80 1.75
N GLY A 175 -13.65 8.74 2.56
CA GLY A 175 -12.97 9.10 3.80
C GLY A 175 -13.91 9.75 4.80
N ILE A 176 -13.50 9.71 6.07
CA ILE A 176 -14.25 10.28 7.18
C ILE A 176 -13.35 11.27 7.90
N SER A 177 -13.81 12.52 8.01
CA SER A 177 -13.08 13.50 8.80
C SER A 177 -13.28 13.24 10.29
N LEU A 178 -12.20 12.89 10.97
CA LEU A 178 -12.17 12.72 12.42
C LEU A 178 -11.89 14.05 13.15
N ARG A 179 -11.60 15.12 12.44
CA ARG A 179 -11.23 16.43 13.01
C ARG A 179 -12.18 16.88 14.12
N ARG A 180 -13.49 16.91 13.84
CA ARG A 180 -14.50 17.32 14.84
C ARG A 180 -14.61 16.37 16.04
N LEU A 181 -14.20 15.13 15.86
CA LEU A 181 -14.15 14.15 16.94
C LEU A 181 -12.95 14.39 17.85
N LEU A 182 -11.78 14.67 17.29
CA LEU A 182 -10.50 14.64 18.00
C LEU A 182 -10.07 16.01 18.52
N ILE A 183 -10.36 17.09 17.76
CA ILE A 183 -9.91 18.45 18.07
C ILE A 183 -10.96 19.16 18.93
N ASP A 184 -10.49 19.89 19.93
CA ASP A 184 -11.28 20.74 20.78
C ASP A 184 -11.75 21.98 19.97
N PRO A 185 -13.08 22.16 19.74
CA PRO A 185 -13.58 23.26 18.93
C PRO A 185 -13.34 24.63 19.56
N ASP A 186 -13.17 24.69 20.87
CA ASP A 186 -12.96 25.94 21.61
C ASP A 186 -11.46 26.32 21.65
N SER A 187 -10.58 25.47 21.13
CA SER A 187 -9.13 25.71 21.13
C SER A 187 -8.64 26.52 19.92
N TYR A 188 -9.47 26.75 18.92
CA TYR A 188 -9.06 27.47 17.70
C TYR A 188 -10.20 28.32 17.11
N SER A 189 -9.82 29.38 16.40
CA SER A 189 -10.73 30.13 15.54
C SER A 189 -10.69 29.54 14.11
N ALA A 190 -11.76 29.72 13.34
CA ALA A 190 -11.76 29.30 11.94
C ALA A 190 -10.95 30.28 11.07
N PRO A 191 -10.23 29.80 10.03
CA PRO A 191 -10.04 28.41 9.64
C PRO A 191 -8.96 27.69 10.46
N LEU A 192 -9.14 26.39 10.73
CA LEU A 192 -8.15 25.56 11.43
C LEU A 192 -6.85 25.41 10.64
N LEU A 193 -6.95 25.33 9.32
CA LEU A 193 -5.84 25.09 8.40
C LEU A 193 -5.72 26.25 7.41
N LYS A 194 -4.48 26.63 7.10
CA LYS A 194 -4.15 27.68 6.13
C LYS A 194 -2.94 27.24 5.28
N ARG A 195 -2.90 27.70 4.02
CA ARG A 195 -1.68 27.60 3.22
C ARG A 195 -0.71 28.70 3.61
N GLY A 196 0.57 28.33 3.70
CA GLY A 196 1.65 29.22 4.08
C GLY A 196 1.78 29.40 5.60
N ARG A 197 3.04 29.47 6.05
CA ARG A 197 3.40 29.61 7.47
C ARG A 197 3.34 31.07 7.90
N ASP A 198 2.80 31.32 9.08
CA ASP A 198 2.89 32.60 9.78
C ASP A 198 2.86 32.42 11.30
N SER A 199 2.83 33.53 12.07
CA SER A 199 2.82 33.49 13.54
C SER A 199 1.57 32.86 14.16
N GLU A 200 0.45 32.86 13.45
CA GLU A 200 -0.80 32.24 13.89
C GLU A 200 -0.90 30.76 13.45
N TYR A 201 -0.17 30.39 12.38
CA TYR A 201 -0.15 29.04 11.79
C TYR A 201 1.29 28.51 11.71
N PRO A 202 1.95 28.23 12.85
CA PRO A 202 3.37 27.82 12.88
C PRO A 202 3.61 26.32 12.65
N ILE A 203 2.59 25.47 12.88
CA ILE A 203 2.72 24.01 12.89
C ILE A 203 2.41 23.47 11.50
N GLN A 204 3.44 22.94 10.83
CA GLN A 204 3.31 22.32 9.53
C GLN A 204 2.69 20.92 9.65
N VAL A 205 1.67 20.63 8.82
CA VAL A 205 0.98 19.32 8.77
C VAL A 205 1.04 18.68 7.39
N ASP A 206 1.36 19.48 6.35
CA ASP A 206 1.58 19.03 4.99
C ASP A 206 2.45 20.07 4.27
N LYS A 207 2.91 19.80 3.04
CA LYS A 207 3.85 20.61 2.26
C LYS A 207 3.61 22.13 2.39
N ASP A 208 2.37 22.58 2.18
CA ASP A 208 1.98 23.98 2.22
C ASP A 208 0.89 24.29 3.25
N TRP A 209 0.51 23.33 4.09
CA TRP A 209 -0.57 23.47 5.04
C TRP A 209 -0.07 23.55 6.48
N PHE A 210 -0.60 24.51 7.20
CA PHE A 210 -0.24 24.81 8.58
C PHE A 210 -1.47 24.87 9.47
N VAL A 211 -1.31 24.42 10.72
CA VAL A 211 -2.36 24.43 11.76
C VAL A 211 -2.19 25.63 12.66
N GLN A 212 -3.30 26.16 13.12
CA GLN A 212 -3.34 27.25 14.07
C GLN A 212 -2.64 26.87 15.38
N LYS A 213 -1.87 27.81 15.95
CA LYS A 213 -0.98 27.62 17.12
C LYS A 213 -1.70 27.11 18.37
N ASP A 214 -2.96 27.55 18.58
CA ASP A 214 -3.73 27.23 19.78
C ASP A 214 -4.56 25.95 19.64
N CYS A 215 -4.51 25.30 18.48
CA CYS A 215 -5.23 24.05 18.21
C CYS A 215 -4.80 22.96 19.18
N ARG A 216 -5.73 22.38 19.91
CA ARG A 216 -5.50 21.30 20.88
C ARG A 216 -6.43 20.11 20.63
N LEU A 217 -5.93 18.93 20.98
CA LEU A 217 -6.77 17.74 21.08
C LEU A 217 -7.74 17.86 22.26
N LYS A 218 -8.88 17.22 22.17
CA LYS A 218 -9.89 17.21 23.26
C LYS A 218 -9.29 16.65 24.55
N PRO A 219 -9.26 17.43 25.65
CA PRO A 219 -8.60 17.02 26.88
C PRO A 219 -9.27 15.81 27.57
N TRP A 220 -10.54 15.52 27.26
CA TRP A 220 -11.23 14.32 27.78
C TRP A 220 -10.96 13.06 26.98
N LEU A 221 -10.35 13.17 25.78
CA LEU A 221 -9.92 12.04 24.96
C LEU A 221 -8.41 11.81 25.02
N PHE A 222 -7.61 12.85 25.26
CA PHE A 222 -6.16 12.80 25.17
C PHE A 222 -5.47 13.46 26.36
N HIS A 223 -4.30 12.94 26.71
CA HIS A 223 -3.44 13.47 27.77
C HIS A 223 -1.96 13.21 27.44
N ASN A 224 -1.05 14.03 27.97
CA ASN A 224 0.38 13.90 27.73
C ASN A 224 1.09 12.90 28.65
N LYS A 225 0.38 12.29 29.60
CA LYS A 225 0.92 11.29 30.52
C LYS A 225 -0.04 10.11 30.61
N THR A 226 0.52 8.90 30.77
CA THR A 226 -0.27 7.71 31.05
C THR A 226 -0.96 7.82 32.42
N SER A 227 -2.17 7.30 32.49
CA SER A 227 -2.91 7.18 33.74
C SER A 227 -4.00 6.11 33.59
N ARG A 228 -4.71 5.80 34.69
CA ARG A 228 -5.86 4.88 34.65
C ARG A 228 -6.95 5.37 33.67
N SER A 229 -7.12 6.69 33.50
CA SER A 229 -8.08 7.28 32.57
C SER A 229 -7.57 7.38 31.13
N TYR A 230 -6.25 7.35 30.91
CA TYR A 230 -5.58 7.46 29.61
C TYR A 230 -4.51 6.38 29.46
N PRO A 231 -4.91 5.10 29.40
CA PRO A 231 -3.96 3.97 29.31
C PRO A 231 -3.46 3.69 27.90
N LEU A 232 -4.12 4.20 26.84
CA LEU A 232 -3.82 3.88 25.46
C LEU A 232 -2.67 4.78 24.97
N HIS A 233 -1.49 4.21 24.77
CA HIS A 233 -0.33 4.91 24.20
C HIS A 233 -0.53 5.09 22.67
N ILE A 234 -0.58 6.32 22.19
CA ILE A 234 -0.81 6.66 20.78
C ILE A 234 0.50 7.11 20.12
N ALA A 235 1.26 7.98 20.79
CA ALA A 235 2.55 8.48 20.32
C ALA A 235 3.39 8.95 21.53
N GLU A 236 4.60 9.41 21.28
CA GLU A 236 5.43 10.03 22.32
C GLU A 236 4.67 11.16 23.02
N GLU A 237 4.61 11.10 24.35
CA GLU A 237 3.83 12.02 25.19
C GLU A 237 2.34 12.19 24.78
N LEU A 238 1.74 11.16 24.17
CA LEU A 238 0.33 11.18 23.79
C LEU A 238 -0.36 9.88 24.18
N TYR A 239 -1.32 9.99 25.10
CA TYR A 239 -2.14 8.90 25.62
C TYR A 239 -3.61 9.20 25.44
N ALA A 240 -4.41 8.16 25.18
CA ALA A 240 -5.84 8.32 24.93
C ALA A 240 -6.71 7.59 25.96
N SER A 241 -7.93 8.07 26.06
CA SER A 241 -9.02 7.45 26.82
C SER A 241 -9.42 6.11 26.18
N PRO A 242 -9.81 5.08 26.98
CA PRO A 242 -10.37 3.84 26.47
C PRO A 242 -11.62 4.01 25.60
N SER A 243 -12.31 5.16 25.71
CA SER A 243 -13.49 5.46 24.89
C SER A 243 -13.17 5.94 23.48
N LEU A 244 -11.89 6.21 23.14
CA LEU A 244 -11.50 6.70 21.83
C LEU A 244 -11.84 5.72 20.69
N PRO A 245 -11.54 4.41 20.76
CA PRO A 245 -11.91 3.45 19.73
C PRO A 245 -13.41 3.42 19.46
N ASP A 246 -14.24 3.37 20.51
CA ASP A 246 -15.70 3.37 20.38
C ASP A 246 -16.21 4.67 19.75
N SER A 247 -15.65 5.81 20.13
CA SER A 247 -15.99 7.10 19.57
C SER A 247 -15.68 7.19 18.07
N ILE A 248 -14.55 6.63 17.65
CA ILE A 248 -14.15 6.52 16.22
C ILE A 248 -15.11 5.56 15.50
N TRP A 249 -15.41 4.40 16.09
CA TRP A 249 -16.32 3.42 15.52
C TRP A 249 -17.72 3.99 15.32
N HIS A 250 -18.29 4.62 16.33
CA HIS A 250 -19.57 5.33 16.20
C HIS A 250 -19.54 6.39 15.10
N LYS A 251 -18.43 7.13 14.96
CA LYS A 251 -18.28 8.11 13.89
C LYS A 251 -18.26 7.46 12.51
N ILE A 252 -17.59 6.31 12.36
CA ILE A 252 -17.59 5.53 11.12
C ILE A 252 -19.02 5.08 10.77
N LEU A 253 -19.74 4.50 11.71
CA LEU A 253 -21.09 4.00 11.50
C LEU A 253 -22.11 5.12 11.22
N SER A 254 -21.92 6.33 11.80
CA SER A 254 -22.82 7.48 11.61
C SER A 254 -22.76 8.12 10.22
N VAL A 255 -21.95 7.56 9.32
CA VAL A 255 -21.86 8.03 7.94
C VAL A 255 -23.10 7.62 7.15
N SER A 256 -23.88 8.60 6.72
CA SER A 256 -25.11 8.34 5.98
C SER A 256 -24.84 8.21 4.48
N LYS A 257 -25.62 7.33 3.81
CA LYS A 257 -25.68 7.24 2.34
C LYS A 257 -26.16 8.53 1.66
N SER A 258 -26.71 9.47 2.41
CA SER A 258 -27.36 10.65 1.87
C SER A 258 -26.41 11.75 1.40
N ASP A 259 -25.12 11.64 1.69
CA ASP A 259 -24.15 12.63 1.20
C ASP A 259 -23.79 12.34 -0.26
N ARG A 260 -24.68 12.80 -1.18
CA ARG A 260 -24.55 12.63 -2.64
C ARG A 260 -23.24 13.17 -3.22
N ARG A 261 -22.46 13.94 -2.45
CA ARG A 261 -21.16 14.50 -2.84
C ARG A 261 -20.07 13.45 -3.00
N TYR A 262 -20.28 12.23 -2.50
CA TYR A 262 -19.31 11.13 -2.52
C TYR A 262 -19.77 9.92 -3.32
N ARG A 263 -20.75 10.08 -4.24
CA ARG A 263 -20.95 9.05 -5.24
C ARG A 263 -19.70 8.99 -6.11
N TYR A 264 -18.91 7.94 -5.99
CA TYR A 264 -18.01 7.57 -7.07
C TYR A 264 -18.91 7.31 -8.28
N LEU A 265 -18.91 8.25 -9.23
CA LEU A 265 -19.30 7.93 -10.59
C LEU A 265 -18.32 6.85 -11.02
N SER A 266 -18.80 5.64 -11.22
CA SER A 266 -18.12 4.64 -12.03
C SER A 266 -17.90 5.28 -13.39
N LEU A 267 -16.75 5.87 -13.60
CA LEU A 267 -16.28 6.13 -14.95
C LEU A 267 -15.82 4.77 -15.47
N ILE A 268 -16.64 4.21 -16.32
CA ILE A 268 -16.33 3.10 -17.23
C ILE A 268 -15.13 3.48 -18.06
#